data_62eb8f56314feae7ede4b5983fb9a2fb
#
_entry.id   62eb8f56314feae7ede4b5983fb9a2fb
#
_cell.length_a   1.000
_cell.length_b   1.000
_cell.length_c   1.000
_cell.angle_alpha   90.00
_cell.angle_beta   90.00
_cell.angle_gamma   90.00
#
_symmetry.space_group_name_H-M   'P 1'
#
loop_
_entity.id
_entity.type
_entity.pdbx_description
1 polymer ?
#
loop_
_entity_poly.entity_id
_entity_poly.type
_entity_poly.pdbx_seq_one_letter_code
_entity_poly.pdbx_strand_id
1 'polypeptide(L)'
;MLPEGVEELVLWQDEDKEREEAKSSLPAVKVDNMLTRWLRPHQREGVSFLYECVMGLRGFEGAGCILADDMGLGKTLQAIALMWTLLNTSIEEDQKPTVKKVVIVCPTSLVANWDAECIKWLKGKVKTTPICGDSRADAESAVKMFLAPQSRSQVLIVSYETFRIYHERFTTESSCQLVICDEAHRLKNGETLTNQALAKMACKRRIMLSGTPMQNHLDEFYSMVSFCNPGILGTTKEFAKKYERPILAGREPYATDAELAKANERNEMLSVIVNKFILRRTNTILSKHLPPKVIEIVCCKTTPLQRSIYEHLLSEKARIAQKTGKQMDVLACITALKKLCNHPKLIFDAIREKKYAGKTDGGNAIDDNLTPYFHGLYDGGGSGRGGRAGGQMCEGGEWHGGKFAVLARLLHQL
;
A
#
# COMPACT_ATOMS: atom_id res chain seq x y z
N MET A 1 2.59 0.87 -34.73
CA MET A 1 1.19 1.20 -35.08
C MET A 1 0.27 0.62 -34.02
N LEU A 2 -0.84 1.28 -33.72
CA LEU A 2 -1.88 0.74 -32.87
C LEU A 2 -2.66 -0.35 -33.61
N PRO A 3 -3.20 -1.36 -32.93
CA PRO A 3 -4.14 -2.31 -33.53
C PRO A 3 -5.37 -1.57 -34.10
N GLU A 4 -6.01 -2.17 -35.10
CA GLU A 4 -7.24 -1.64 -35.70
C GLU A 4 -8.32 -1.46 -34.61
N GLY A 5 -8.94 -0.28 -34.56
CA GLY A 5 -9.94 0.08 -33.55
C GLY A 5 -9.40 0.61 -32.20
N VAL A 6 -8.09 0.73 -32.02
CA VAL A 6 -7.49 1.35 -30.83
C VAL A 6 -7.08 2.78 -31.14
N GLU A 7 -7.77 3.74 -30.53
CA GLU A 7 -7.46 5.17 -30.65
C GLU A 7 -6.21 5.57 -29.89
N GLU A 8 -5.50 6.59 -30.35
CA GLU A 8 -4.41 7.22 -29.61
C GLU A 8 -4.93 7.82 -28.30
N LEU A 9 -4.07 7.88 -27.28
CA LEU A 9 -4.38 8.56 -26.03
C LEU A 9 -3.62 9.89 -26.00
N VAL A 10 -4.31 10.97 -26.38
CA VAL A 10 -3.82 12.34 -26.29
C VAL A 10 -4.11 12.87 -24.89
N LEU A 11 -3.08 13.34 -24.18
CA LEU A 11 -3.18 13.87 -22.83
C LEU A 11 -3.26 15.39 -22.83
N TRP A 12 -2.64 16.03 -23.79
CA TRP A 12 -2.65 17.46 -23.97
C TRP A 12 -2.43 17.83 -25.46
N GLN A 13 -3.11 18.88 -25.88
CA GLN A 13 -2.95 19.47 -27.20
C GLN A 13 -3.16 20.99 -27.09
N ASP A 14 -2.37 21.76 -27.83
CA ASP A 14 -2.53 23.21 -27.91
C ASP A 14 -3.85 23.54 -28.60
N GLU A 15 -4.78 24.23 -27.92
CA GLU A 15 -6.09 24.58 -28.43
C GLU A 15 -6.10 25.96 -29.15
N ASP A 16 -5.01 26.74 -29.06
CA ASP A 16 -4.92 28.06 -29.69
C ASP A 16 -4.80 27.94 -31.19
N LYS A 17 -5.97 27.88 -31.89
CA LYS A 17 -6.07 27.85 -33.33
C LYS A 17 -5.47 29.07 -34.03
N GLU A 18 -5.37 30.21 -33.33
CA GLU A 18 -4.72 31.42 -33.83
C GLU A 18 -3.20 31.28 -34.01
N ARG A 19 -2.58 30.28 -33.40
CA ARG A 19 -1.15 29.95 -33.57
C ARG A 19 -0.84 29.03 -34.76
N GLU A 20 -1.86 28.51 -35.47
CA GLU A 20 -1.64 27.70 -36.68
C GLU A 20 -0.93 28.48 -37.81
N GLU A 21 -1.03 29.82 -37.82
CA GLU A 21 -0.28 30.68 -38.75
C GLU A 21 1.15 30.98 -38.25
N ALA A 22 1.45 30.80 -36.97
CA ALA A 22 2.78 30.92 -36.42
C ALA A 22 3.47 29.55 -36.42
N LYS A 23 4.65 29.45 -37.05
CA LYS A 23 5.49 28.25 -37.25
C LYS A 23 5.92 27.45 -35.98
N SER A 24 5.21 27.56 -34.87
CA SER A 24 5.55 26.89 -33.58
C SER A 24 4.34 26.39 -32.81
N SER A 25 3.53 25.49 -33.42
CA SER A 25 2.60 24.72 -32.58
C SER A 25 3.37 23.69 -31.76
N LEU A 26 3.16 23.69 -30.45
CA LEU A 26 3.78 22.68 -29.55
C LEU A 26 3.20 21.29 -29.89
N PRO A 27 4.04 20.24 -29.92
CA PRO A 27 3.57 18.91 -30.24
C PRO A 27 2.59 18.39 -29.19
N ALA A 28 1.50 17.76 -29.62
CA ALA A 28 0.56 17.12 -28.73
C ALA A 28 1.25 16.05 -27.84
N VAL A 29 0.95 16.05 -26.56
CA VAL A 29 1.45 15.03 -25.63
C VAL A 29 0.57 13.80 -25.73
N LYS A 30 1.16 12.70 -26.18
CA LYS A 30 0.49 11.41 -26.37
C LYS A 30 1.16 10.33 -25.55
N VAL A 31 0.37 9.38 -25.05
CA VAL A 31 0.91 8.15 -24.45
C VAL A 31 1.48 7.26 -25.58
N ASP A 32 2.67 6.69 -25.34
CA ASP A 32 3.32 5.79 -26.30
C ASP A 32 2.39 4.62 -26.69
N ASN A 33 2.28 4.38 -27.99
CA ASN A 33 1.43 3.34 -28.56
C ASN A 33 1.73 1.93 -28.04
N MET A 34 2.96 1.69 -27.57
CA MET A 34 3.32 0.40 -26.95
C MET A 34 2.54 0.15 -25.66
N LEU A 35 2.09 1.21 -24.97
CA LEU A 35 1.29 1.15 -23.73
C LEU A 35 -0.19 1.35 -24.01
N THR A 36 -0.53 2.32 -24.87
CA THR A 36 -1.92 2.69 -25.20
C THR A 36 -2.78 1.49 -25.59
N ARG A 37 -2.23 0.56 -26.38
CA ARG A 37 -2.92 -0.65 -26.82
C ARG A 37 -3.34 -1.61 -25.71
N TRP A 38 -2.73 -1.51 -24.52
CA TRP A 38 -3.02 -2.37 -23.37
C TRP A 38 -3.91 -1.67 -22.33
N LEU A 39 -4.02 -0.36 -22.41
CA LEU A 39 -4.82 0.42 -21.49
C LEU A 39 -6.31 0.21 -21.73
N ARG A 40 -7.01 -0.30 -20.74
CA ARG A 40 -8.48 -0.38 -20.72
C ARG A 40 -9.10 1.02 -20.62
N PRO A 41 -10.38 1.21 -20.98
CA PRO A 41 -11.03 2.54 -20.95
C PRO A 41 -10.82 3.29 -19.62
N HIS A 42 -11.11 2.65 -18.48
CA HIS A 42 -10.90 3.26 -17.18
C HIS A 42 -9.43 3.58 -16.87
N GLN A 43 -8.48 2.81 -17.41
CA GLN A 43 -7.06 3.09 -17.24
C GLN A 43 -6.60 4.28 -18.08
N ARG A 44 -7.17 4.44 -19.28
CA ARG A 44 -6.94 5.62 -20.13
C ARG A 44 -7.40 6.90 -19.44
N GLU A 45 -8.63 6.90 -18.90
CA GLU A 45 -9.15 7.99 -18.06
C GLU A 45 -8.25 8.27 -16.85
N GLY A 46 -7.76 7.21 -16.20
CA GLY A 46 -6.87 7.36 -15.05
C GLY A 46 -5.53 7.99 -15.42
N VAL A 47 -4.93 7.62 -16.55
CA VAL A 47 -3.67 8.24 -17.02
C VAL A 47 -3.90 9.72 -17.36
N SER A 48 -5.01 10.07 -18.03
CA SER A 48 -5.37 11.46 -18.32
C SER A 48 -5.55 12.25 -17.02
N PHE A 49 -6.30 11.71 -16.06
CA PHE A 49 -6.48 12.34 -14.75
C PHE A 49 -5.16 12.60 -14.04
N LEU A 50 -4.28 11.58 -13.97
CA LEU A 50 -2.97 11.71 -13.34
C LEU A 50 -2.13 12.79 -14.03
N TYR A 51 -2.14 12.82 -15.36
CA TYR A 51 -1.41 13.82 -16.15
C TYR A 51 -1.91 15.24 -15.87
N GLU A 52 -3.22 15.46 -15.95
CA GLU A 52 -3.84 16.75 -15.67
C GLU A 52 -3.49 17.28 -14.28
N CYS A 53 -3.49 16.39 -13.26
CA CYS A 53 -3.12 16.77 -11.89
C CYS A 53 -1.66 17.20 -11.80
N VAL A 54 -0.72 16.38 -12.29
CA VAL A 54 0.72 16.64 -12.11
C VAL A 54 1.23 17.79 -13.00
N MET A 55 0.44 18.15 -14.02
CA MET A 55 0.70 19.31 -14.91
C MET A 55 -0.06 20.57 -14.49
N GLY A 56 -0.86 20.50 -13.39
CA GLY A 56 -1.60 21.66 -12.87
C GLY A 56 -2.80 22.09 -13.72
N LEU A 57 -3.35 21.21 -14.55
CA LEU A 57 -4.45 21.52 -15.50
C LEU A 57 -5.84 21.42 -14.86
N ARG A 58 -5.96 20.96 -13.60
CA ARG A 58 -7.27 20.71 -12.95
C ARG A 58 -7.79 21.84 -12.07
N GLY A 59 -7.19 23.01 -12.11
CA GLY A 59 -7.70 24.20 -11.39
C GLY A 59 -7.70 24.05 -9.85
N PHE A 60 -6.60 23.52 -9.29
CA PHE A 60 -6.29 23.55 -7.85
C PHE A 60 -4.81 23.90 -7.63
N GLU A 61 -4.49 24.40 -6.46
CA GLU A 61 -3.10 24.67 -6.09
C GLU A 61 -2.41 23.38 -5.67
N GLY A 62 -1.43 22.94 -6.47
CA GLY A 62 -0.67 21.72 -6.24
C GLY A 62 -0.38 20.95 -7.53
N ALA A 63 0.45 19.94 -7.43
CA ALA A 63 0.81 19.03 -8.52
C ALA A 63 0.82 17.57 -8.06
N GLY A 64 0.01 17.26 -7.06
CA GLY A 64 -0.13 15.92 -6.53
C GLY A 64 -1.50 15.31 -6.80
N CYS A 65 -1.58 13.98 -6.84
CA CYS A 65 -2.84 13.24 -6.99
C CYS A 65 -2.84 11.90 -6.27
N ILE A 66 -4.04 11.42 -5.98
CA ILE A 66 -4.26 10.13 -5.32
C ILE A 66 -5.11 9.26 -6.24
N LEU A 67 -4.54 8.15 -6.70
CA LEU A 67 -5.28 7.11 -7.42
C LEU A 67 -5.71 6.03 -6.41
N ALA A 68 -6.96 6.13 -5.97
CA ALA A 68 -7.57 5.29 -4.94
C ALA A 68 -8.44 4.16 -5.52
N ASP A 69 -8.12 3.71 -6.72
CA ASP A 69 -8.80 2.58 -7.38
C ASP A 69 -8.69 1.30 -6.55
N ASP A 70 -9.73 0.48 -6.56
CA ASP A 70 -9.69 -0.84 -5.92
C ASP A 70 -8.55 -1.70 -6.48
N MET A 71 -8.17 -2.75 -5.72
CA MET A 71 -7.15 -3.69 -6.15
C MET A 71 -7.56 -4.39 -7.46
N GLY A 72 -6.59 -4.62 -8.35
CA GLY A 72 -6.83 -5.27 -9.65
C GLY A 72 -7.20 -4.32 -10.79
N LEU A 73 -7.44 -3.04 -10.55
CA LEU A 73 -7.76 -2.05 -11.61
C LEU A 73 -6.53 -1.55 -12.40
N GLY A 74 -5.33 -2.04 -12.08
CA GLY A 74 -4.11 -1.76 -12.84
C GLY A 74 -3.48 -0.39 -12.57
N LYS A 75 -3.48 0.05 -11.31
CA LYS A 75 -2.82 1.30 -10.87
C LYS A 75 -1.35 1.39 -11.29
N THR A 76 -0.61 0.29 -11.16
CA THR A 76 0.79 0.21 -11.55
C THR A 76 1.01 0.54 -13.03
N LEU A 77 0.19 -0.03 -13.92
CA LEU A 77 0.28 0.25 -15.36
C LEU A 77 -0.06 1.71 -15.68
N GLN A 78 -1.08 2.28 -15.03
CA GLN A 78 -1.44 3.69 -15.18
C GLN A 78 -0.28 4.62 -14.76
N ALA A 79 0.35 4.32 -13.62
CA ALA A 79 1.51 5.09 -13.13
C ALA A 79 2.75 4.95 -14.04
N ILE A 80 3.01 3.74 -14.57
CA ILE A 80 4.11 3.52 -15.55
C ILE A 80 3.83 4.26 -16.85
N ALA A 81 2.58 4.26 -17.35
CA ALA A 81 2.23 4.97 -18.58
C ALA A 81 2.44 6.47 -18.43
N LEU A 82 2.00 7.06 -17.32
CA LEU A 82 2.25 8.47 -17.04
C LEU A 82 3.74 8.77 -16.89
N MET A 83 4.44 8.00 -16.07
CA MET A 83 5.88 8.16 -15.83
C MET A 83 6.66 8.15 -17.15
N TRP A 84 6.39 7.18 -18.02
CA TRP A 84 7.03 7.06 -19.33
C TRP A 84 6.73 8.26 -20.22
N THR A 85 5.49 8.72 -20.22
CA THR A 85 5.09 9.91 -21.00
C THR A 85 5.87 11.13 -20.52
N LEU A 86 5.93 11.41 -19.22
CA LEU A 86 6.66 12.56 -18.66
C LEU A 86 8.17 12.51 -18.85
N LEU A 87 8.75 11.31 -18.94
CA LEU A 87 10.19 11.09 -19.21
C LEU A 87 10.56 11.35 -20.69
N ASN A 88 9.58 11.37 -21.60
CA ASN A 88 9.84 11.48 -23.06
C ASN A 88 9.17 12.68 -23.72
N THR A 89 8.29 13.38 -23.03
CA THR A 89 7.51 14.50 -23.62
C THR A 89 7.63 15.76 -22.79
N SER A 90 7.43 16.90 -23.45
CA SER A 90 7.33 18.23 -22.85
C SER A 90 6.22 19.01 -23.48
N ILE A 91 5.66 19.96 -22.73
CA ILE A 91 4.80 21.04 -23.22
C ILE A 91 5.55 22.36 -23.34
N GLU A 92 6.87 22.36 -23.07
CA GLU A 92 7.73 23.54 -23.18
C GLU A 92 8.42 23.59 -24.55
N GLU A 93 8.69 24.80 -25.05
CA GLU A 93 9.30 25.02 -26.37
C GLU A 93 10.71 24.42 -26.48
N ASP A 94 11.41 24.25 -25.36
CA ASP A 94 12.77 23.69 -25.31
C ASP A 94 12.83 22.18 -25.55
N GLN A 95 11.66 21.51 -25.69
CA GLN A 95 11.49 20.07 -25.94
C GLN A 95 12.22 19.16 -24.96
N LYS A 96 12.67 19.68 -23.81
CA LYS A 96 13.27 18.86 -22.77
C LYS A 96 12.20 18.06 -22.03
N PRO A 97 12.46 16.80 -21.65
CA PRO A 97 11.51 16.01 -20.90
C PRO A 97 11.03 16.72 -19.62
N THR A 98 9.72 16.71 -19.38
CA THR A 98 9.11 17.29 -18.17
C THR A 98 9.71 16.73 -16.87
N VAL A 99 10.13 15.47 -16.91
CA VAL A 99 10.73 14.76 -15.79
C VAL A 99 12.00 14.04 -16.26
N LYS A 100 13.09 14.13 -15.49
CA LYS A 100 14.36 13.43 -15.77
C LYS A 100 14.63 12.32 -14.77
N LYS A 101 14.19 12.51 -13.51
CA LYS A 101 14.43 11.58 -12.40
C LYS A 101 13.11 11.31 -11.69
N VAL A 102 12.79 10.03 -11.52
CA VAL A 102 11.61 9.53 -10.84
C VAL A 102 12.03 8.68 -9.64
N VAL A 103 11.34 8.83 -8.53
CA VAL A 103 11.49 7.96 -7.36
C VAL A 103 10.17 7.22 -7.11
N ILE A 104 10.23 5.89 -7.11
CA ILE A 104 9.12 5.03 -6.74
C ILE A 104 9.38 4.51 -5.32
N VAL A 105 8.49 4.84 -4.40
CA VAL A 105 8.55 4.40 -3.00
C VAL A 105 7.42 3.40 -2.76
N CYS A 106 7.77 2.18 -2.36
CA CYS A 106 6.82 1.09 -2.21
C CYS A 106 7.18 0.20 -1.00
N PRO A 107 6.31 -0.73 -0.58
CA PRO A 107 6.70 -1.79 0.35
C PRO A 107 7.89 -2.60 -0.15
N THR A 108 8.77 -3.05 0.75
CA THR A 108 9.99 -3.81 0.40
C THR A 108 9.70 -5.01 -0.51
N SER A 109 8.59 -5.71 -0.25
CA SER A 109 8.16 -6.88 -1.05
C SER A 109 7.77 -6.53 -2.49
N LEU A 110 7.51 -5.26 -2.80
CA LEU A 110 7.06 -4.80 -4.12
C LEU A 110 8.18 -4.19 -4.96
N VAL A 111 9.38 -3.95 -4.41
CA VAL A 111 10.49 -3.32 -5.14
C VAL A 111 10.85 -4.12 -6.40
N ALA A 112 11.09 -5.42 -6.26
CA ALA A 112 11.39 -6.31 -7.38
C ALA A 112 10.22 -6.41 -8.38
N ASN A 113 8.98 -6.37 -7.90
CA ASN A 113 7.80 -6.39 -8.76
C ASN A 113 7.69 -5.11 -9.60
N TRP A 114 7.93 -3.94 -9.01
CA TRP A 114 7.95 -2.68 -9.76
C TRP A 114 9.02 -2.66 -10.85
N ASP A 115 10.21 -3.18 -10.56
CA ASP A 115 11.29 -3.30 -11.55
C ASP A 115 10.87 -4.22 -12.70
N ALA A 116 10.35 -5.40 -12.39
CA ALA A 116 9.84 -6.35 -13.37
C ALA A 116 8.72 -5.76 -14.25
N GLU A 117 7.77 -5.03 -13.65
CA GLU A 117 6.68 -4.37 -14.39
C GLU A 117 7.23 -3.24 -15.29
N CYS A 118 8.22 -2.46 -14.84
CA CYS A 118 8.89 -1.47 -15.70
C CYS A 118 9.57 -2.14 -16.91
N ILE A 119 10.30 -3.22 -16.70
CA ILE A 119 10.97 -3.97 -17.78
C ILE A 119 9.94 -4.53 -18.76
N LYS A 120 8.89 -5.17 -18.26
CA LYS A 120 7.81 -5.78 -19.04
C LYS A 120 7.09 -4.77 -19.94
N TRP A 121 6.62 -3.66 -19.38
CA TRP A 121 5.82 -2.69 -20.09
C TRP A 121 6.65 -1.76 -20.98
N LEU A 122 7.84 -1.37 -20.52
CA LEU A 122 8.71 -0.45 -21.25
C LEU A 122 9.80 -1.16 -22.08
N LYS A 123 9.81 -2.49 -22.08
CA LYS A 123 10.73 -3.31 -22.89
C LYS A 123 12.21 -2.91 -22.74
N GLY A 124 12.61 -2.56 -21.53
CA GLY A 124 13.98 -2.13 -21.22
C GLY A 124 14.38 -0.74 -21.71
N LYS A 125 13.44 0.05 -22.24
CA LYS A 125 13.73 1.43 -22.71
C LYS A 125 14.04 2.39 -21.56
N VAL A 126 13.58 2.12 -20.34
CA VAL A 126 13.90 2.89 -19.13
C VAL A 126 14.94 2.16 -18.30
N LYS A 127 15.91 2.88 -17.77
CA LYS A 127 16.87 2.31 -16.85
C LYS A 127 16.45 2.55 -15.42
N THR A 128 16.15 1.48 -14.70
CA THR A 128 15.76 1.44 -13.30
C THR A 128 16.96 1.17 -12.39
N THR A 129 16.85 1.57 -11.14
CA THR A 129 17.76 1.23 -10.03
C THR A 129 16.93 0.72 -8.87
N PRO A 130 16.60 -0.59 -8.80
CA PRO A 130 15.89 -1.15 -7.66
C PRO A 130 16.85 -1.38 -6.49
N ILE A 131 16.42 -1.06 -5.26
CA ILE A 131 17.15 -1.35 -4.02
C ILE A 131 16.39 -2.45 -3.26
N CYS A 132 16.83 -3.70 -3.45
CA CYS A 132 16.15 -4.91 -2.97
C CYS A 132 16.90 -5.54 -1.79
N GLY A 133 16.71 -5.05 -0.57
CA GLY A 133 17.24 -5.72 0.62
C GLY A 133 18.77 -5.82 0.71
N ASP A 134 19.46 -4.97 -0.03
CA ASP A 134 20.91 -4.92 -0.14
C ASP A 134 21.57 -4.47 1.17
N SER A 135 22.88 -4.67 1.27
CA SER A 135 23.63 -4.11 2.38
C SER A 135 23.47 -2.57 2.41
N ARG A 136 23.65 -1.97 3.57
CA ARG A 136 23.59 -0.51 3.70
C ARG A 136 24.56 0.20 2.76
N ALA A 137 25.73 -0.38 2.52
CA ALA A 137 26.76 0.17 1.61
C ALA A 137 26.29 0.13 0.15
N ASP A 138 25.68 -0.98 -0.28
CA ASP A 138 25.16 -1.13 -1.65
C ASP A 138 24.00 -0.16 -1.91
N ALA A 139 23.09 -0.05 -0.96
CA ALA A 139 21.99 0.91 -1.04
C ALA A 139 22.50 2.36 -1.13
N GLU A 140 23.50 2.74 -0.34
CA GLU A 140 24.12 4.07 -0.40
C GLU A 140 24.79 4.31 -1.75
N SER A 141 25.52 3.33 -2.26
CA SER A 141 26.17 3.40 -3.57
C SER A 141 25.15 3.56 -4.70
N ALA A 142 24.05 2.79 -4.66
CA ALA A 142 22.97 2.88 -5.63
C ALA A 142 22.31 4.27 -5.64
N VAL A 143 22.04 4.85 -4.47
CA VAL A 143 21.49 6.21 -4.35
C VAL A 143 22.48 7.25 -4.89
N LYS A 144 23.77 7.16 -4.55
CA LYS A 144 24.79 8.05 -5.07
C LYS A 144 24.88 7.97 -6.59
N MET A 145 24.90 6.76 -7.15
CA MET A 145 24.96 6.53 -8.59
C MET A 145 23.70 7.05 -9.29
N PHE A 146 22.51 6.87 -8.73
CA PHE A 146 21.28 7.43 -9.26
C PHE A 146 21.33 8.95 -9.33
N LEU A 147 21.80 9.62 -8.28
CA LEU A 147 21.85 11.08 -8.18
C LEU A 147 23.00 11.72 -8.99
N ALA A 148 23.97 10.94 -9.43
CA ALA A 148 25.11 11.46 -10.21
C ALA A 148 24.62 12.16 -11.49
N PRO A 149 25.22 13.31 -11.89
CA PRO A 149 24.83 14.05 -13.11
C PRO A 149 24.90 13.21 -14.39
N GLN A 150 25.87 12.30 -14.48
CA GLN A 150 26.09 11.43 -15.63
C GLN A 150 25.26 10.14 -15.57
N SER A 151 24.43 9.96 -14.53
CA SER A 151 23.63 8.75 -14.37
C SER A 151 22.65 8.57 -15.51
N ARG A 152 22.73 7.40 -16.14
CA ARG A 152 21.73 6.97 -17.13
C ARG A 152 20.45 6.41 -16.50
N SER A 153 20.46 6.17 -15.18
CA SER A 153 19.28 5.69 -14.46
C SER A 153 18.27 6.82 -14.30
N GLN A 154 17.06 6.59 -14.76
CA GLN A 154 15.96 7.56 -14.73
C GLN A 154 15.00 7.28 -13.56
N VAL A 155 14.93 6.04 -13.09
CA VAL A 155 13.96 5.59 -12.08
C VAL A 155 14.66 4.88 -10.94
N LEU A 156 14.53 5.42 -9.73
CA LEU A 156 14.92 4.75 -8.49
C LEU A 156 13.70 4.06 -7.88
N ILE A 157 13.82 2.77 -7.55
CA ILE A 157 12.76 2.02 -6.88
C ILE A 157 13.28 1.62 -5.50
N VAL A 158 12.59 2.06 -4.44
CA VAL A 158 13.12 1.97 -3.08
C VAL A 158 11.98 1.69 -2.09
N SER A 159 12.32 0.98 -0.98
CA SER A 159 11.35 0.79 0.10
C SER A 159 11.16 2.07 0.92
N TYR A 160 9.99 2.20 1.59
CA TYR A 160 9.72 3.29 2.52
C TYR A 160 10.79 3.40 3.61
N GLU A 161 11.25 2.26 4.12
CA GLU A 161 12.27 2.16 5.16
C GLU A 161 13.63 2.64 4.66
N THR A 162 14.03 2.20 3.48
CA THR A 162 15.31 2.61 2.85
C THR A 162 15.28 4.08 2.44
N PHE A 163 14.16 4.55 1.84
CA PHE A 163 14.00 5.97 1.49
C PHE A 163 14.18 6.88 2.72
N ARG A 164 13.59 6.52 3.87
CA ARG A 164 13.72 7.25 5.13
C ARG A 164 15.18 7.45 5.55
N ILE A 165 16.05 6.48 5.29
CA ILE A 165 17.50 6.57 5.64
C ILE A 165 18.21 7.62 4.77
N TYR A 166 17.85 7.70 3.49
CA TYR A 166 18.57 8.53 2.51
C TYR A 166 17.81 9.80 2.08
N HIS A 167 16.70 10.14 2.70
CA HIS A 167 15.81 11.24 2.30
C HIS A 167 16.50 12.60 2.18
N GLU A 168 17.53 12.87 2.98
CA GLU A 168 18.28 14.13 2.94
C GLU A 168 18.95 14.39 1.60
N ARG A 169 19.16 13.36 0.79
CA ARG A 169 19.75 13.48 -0.56
C ARG A 169 18.71 13.91 -1.62
N PHE A 170 17.42 14.00 -1.25
CA PHE A 170 16.32 14.34 -2.16
C PHE A 170 15.67 15.70 -1.85
N THR A 171 16.44 16.60 -1.24
CA THR A 171 15.97 17.95 -0.84
C THR A 171 16.11 18.98 -1.95
N THR A 172 16.68 18.65 -3.09
CA THR A 172 16.82 19.54 -4.25
C THR A 172 15.86 19.13 -5.38
N GLU A 173 15.35 20.08 -6.16
CA GLU A 173 14.46 19.79 -7.29
C GLU A 173 15.11 18.94 -8.38
N SER A 174 16.43 19.04 -8.56
CA SER A 174 17.19 18.24 -9.52
C SER A 174 17.29 16.77 -9.14
N SER A 175 17.11 16.41 -7.87
CA SER A 175 17.23 15.04 -7.38
C SER A 175 16.05 14.15 -7.78
N CYS A 176 14.84 14.74 -7.88
CA CYS A 176 13.62 14.05 -8.24
C CYS A 176 12.56 15.04 -8.69
N GLN A 177 11.93 14.83 -9.86
CA GLN A 177 10.84 15.67 -10.37
C GLN A 177 9.46 14.99 -10.29
N LEU A 178 9.43 13.67 -10.06
CA LEU A 178 8.21 12.90 -9.87
C LEU A 178 8.43 11.84 -8.79
N VAL A 179 7.58 11.81 -7.77
CA VAL A 179 7.54 10.73 -6.78
C VAL A 179 6.23 9.94 -6.90
N ILE A 180 6.34 8.62 -6.90
CA ILE A 180 5.22 7.69 -6.91
C ILE A 180 5.28 6.87 -5.61
N CYS A 181 4.27 6.99 -4.77
CA CYS A 181 4.14 6.25 -3.51
C CYS A 181 3.10 5.14 -3.68
N ASP A 182 3.53 3.88 -3.73
CA ASP A 182 2.63 2.73 -3.80
C ASP A 182 2.25 2.23 -2.41
N GLU A 183 1.04 1.68 -2.29
CA GLU A 183 0.41 1.33 -1.01
C GLU A 183 0.48 2.49 0.00
N ALA A 184 0.11 3.67 -0.49
CA ALA A 184 0.25 4.94 0.22
C ALA A 184 -0.56 5.04 1.53
N HIS A 185 -1.40 4.06 1.85
CA HIS A 185 -2.02 3.92 3.17
C HIS A 185 -0.99 3.83 4.31
N ARG A 186 0.28 3.52 4.02
CA ARG A 186 1.39 3.59 5.00
C ARG A 186 1.71 5.03 5.45
N LEU A 187 1.24 6.04 4.70
CA LEU A 187 1.43 7.47 5.01
C LEU A 187 0.25 8.09 5.77
N LYS A 188 -0.70 7.29 6.22
CA LYS A 188 -1.90 7.74 6.96
C LYS A 188 -1.56 8.50 8.25
N ASN A 189 -0.50 8.12 8.95
CA ASN A 189 -0.06 8.83 10.15
C ASN A 189 1.04 9.85 9.78
N GLY A 190 0.70 11.14 9.82
CA GLY A 190 1.59 12.25 9.49
C GLY A 190 2.80 12.39 10.43
N GLU A 191 2.71 11.88 11.66
CA GLU A 191 3.78 11.97 12.66
C GLU A 191 4.87 10.90 12.47
N THR A 192 4.67 9.92 11.58
CA THR A 192 5.68 8.90 11.32
C THR A 192 6.95 9.49 10.71
N LEU A 193 8.11 8.97 11.13
CA LEU A 193 9.40 9.37 10.56
C LEU A 193 9.45 9.23 9.03
N THR A 194 8.70 8.28 8.48
CA THR A 194 8.61 8.05 7.03
C THR A 194 7.85 9.17 6.34
N ASN A 195 6.72 9.62 6.90
CA ASN A 195 5.96 10.73 6.34
C ASN A 195 6.76 12.03 6.42
N GLN A 196 7.40 12.29 7.55
CA GLN A 196 8.28 13.44 7.71
C GLN A 196 9.46 13.44 6.74
N ALA A 197 10.08 12.29 6.49
CA ALA A 197 11.15 12.14 5.52
C ALA A 197 10.70 12.45 4.08
N LEU A 198 9.54 11.93 3.69
CA LEU A 198 8.97 12.17 2.36
C LEU A 198 8.48 13.63 2.21
N ALA A 199 7.95 14.24 3.26
CA ALA A 199 7.51 15.64 3.25
C ALA A 199 8.66 16.62 2.96
N LYS A 200 9.89 16.26 3.36
CA LYS A 200 11.10 17.09 3.11
C LYS A 200 11.59 17.07 1.66
N MET A 201 11.04 16.19 0.80
CA MET A 201 11.39 16.19 -0.62
C MET A 201 11.00 17.51 -1.29
N ALA A 202 11.91 18.05 -2.10
CA ALA A 202 11.63 19.22 -2.92
C ALA A 202 10.66 18.95 -4.08
N CYS A 203 10.42 17.67 -4.40
CA CYS A 203 9.55 17.25 -5.48
C CYS A 203 8.10 17.68 -5.23
N LYS A 204 7.51 18.39 -6.19
CA LYS A 204 6.12 18.88 -6.14
C LYS A 204 5.14 17.88 -6.76
N ARG A 205 5.56 17.13 -7.79
CA ARG A 205 4.70 16.12 -8.46
C ARG A 205 4.68 14.84 -7.65
N ARG A 206 3.61 14.61 -6.91
CA ARG A 206 3.46 13.48 -5.97
C ARG A 206 2.25 12.65 -6.34
N ILE A 207 2.47 11.39 -6.70
CA ILE A 207 1.41 10.43 -7.01
C ILE A 207 1.32 9.40 -5.90
N MET A 208 0.14 9.23 -5.34
CA MET A 208 -0.15 8.22 -4.35
C MET A 208 -1.05 7.15 -4.95
N LEU A 209 -0.64 5.90 -4.85
CA LEU A 209 -1.42 4.74 -5.25
C LEU A 209 -1.90 4.02 -3.99
N SER A 210 -3.19 3.76 -3.87
CA SER A 210 -3.76 3.03 -2.73
C SER A 210 -4.89 2.13 -3.19
N GLY A 211 -4.91 0.89 -2.72
CA GLY A 211 -6.00 -0.06 -2.96
C GLY A 211 -7.00 -0.12 -1.82
N THR A 212 -6.68 0.49 -0.68
CA THR A 212 -7.60 0.56 0.45
C THR A 212 -8.40 1.84 0.39
N PRO A 213 -9.74 1.77 0.50
CA PRO A 213 -10.54 2.97 0.60
C PRO A 213 -10.05 3.81 1.79
N MET A 214 -10.07 5.12 1.62
CA MET A 214 -9.83 6.06 2.71
C MET A 214 -10.95 5.86 3.75
N GLN A 215 -10.65 5.01 4.75
CA GLN A 215 -11.65 4.58 5.72
C GLN A 215 -11.67 5.55 6.90
N ASN A 216 -12.84 5.86 7.35
CA ASN A 216 -13.34 6.34 8.66
C ASN A 216 -12.52 7.35 9.49
N HIS A 217 -11.22 7.49 9.30
CA HIS A 217 -10.34 8.38 10.05
C HIS A 217 -9.98 9.60 9.22
N LEU A 218 -10.59 10.74 9.54
CA LEU A 218 -10.38 12.01 8.82
C LEU A 218 -9.00 12.61 9.06
N ASP A 219 -8.36 12.29 10.17
CA ASP A 219 -6.97 12.62 10.49
C ASP A 219 -5.97 11.91 9.55
N GLU A 220 -6.18 10.59 9.32
CA GLU A 220 -5.40 9.83 8.34
C GLU A 220 -5.59 10.39 6.92
N PHE A 221 -6.82 10.72 6.55
CA PHE A 221 -7.16 11.35 5.29
C PHE A 221 -6.45 12.70 5.11
N TYR A 222 -6.50 13.57 6.14
CA TYR A 222 -5.79 14.83 6.14
C TYR A 222 -4.29 14.65 5.91
N SER A 223 -3.68 13.68 6.60
CA SER A 223 -2.25 13.40 6.48
C SER A 223 -1.85 13.01 5.06
N MET A 224 -2.65 12.17 4.40
CA MET A 224 -2.42 11.75 3.01
C MET A 224 -2.58 12.93 2.03
N VAL A 225 -3.65 13.71 2.17
CA VAL A 225 -3.89 14.88 1.31
C VAL A 225 -2.83 15.95 1.51
N SER A 226 -2.45 16.21 2.76
CA SER A 226 -1.42 17.19 3.09
C SER A 226 -0.03 16.81 2.59
N PHE A 227 0.28 15.48 2.55
CA PHE A 227 1.48 15.01 1.88
C PHE A 227 1.40 15.21 0.37
N CYS A 228 0.27 14.89 -0.25
CA CYS A 228 0.08 14.98 -1.70
C CYS A 228 0.11 16.43 -2.20
N ASN A 229 -0.69 17.29 -1.57
CA ASN A 229 -0.85 18.70 -1.89
C ASN A 229 -0.78 19.54 -0.60
N PRO A 230 0.42 19.91 -0.16
CA PRO A 230 0.60 20.67 1.07
C PRO A 230 -0.20 21.98 1.08
N GLY A 231 -0.94 22.22 2.15
CA GLY A 231 -1.69 23.46 2.37
C GLY A 231 -3.10 23.51 1.78
N ILE A 232 -3.49 22.59 0.88
CA ILE A 232 -4.79 22.62 0.19
C ILE A 232 -6.00 22.51 1.13
N LEU A 233 -5.85 21.84 2.27
CA LEU A 233 -6.88 21.73 3.32
C LEU A 233 -6.62 22.64 4.52
N GLY A 234 -5.65 23.57 4.42
CA GLY A 234 -5.19 24.39 5.53
C GLY A 234 -4.36 23.63 6.55
N THR A 235 -4.23 24.20 7.75
CA THR A 235 -3.54 23.57 8.87
C THR A 235 -4.37 22.46 9.50
N THR A 236 -3.74 21.57 10.27
CA THR A 236 -4.43 20.48 11.01
C THR A 236 -5.54 21.03 11.90
N LYS A 237 -5.32 22.18 12.56
CA LYS A 237 -6.31 22.82 13.44
C LYS A 237 -7.52 23.36 12.66
N GLU A 238 -7.25 23.98 11.51
CA GLU A 238 -8.31 24.48 10.62
C GLU A 238 -9.14 23.35 10.03
N PHE A 239 -8.49 22.28 9.54
CA PHE A 239 -9.15 21.09 9.03
C PHE A 239 -10.03 20.45 10.11
N ALA A 240 -9.50 20.24 11.31
CA ALA A 240 -10.25 19.66 12.41
C ALA A 240 -11.49 20.50 12.78
N LYS A 241 -11.37 21.83 12.81
CA LYS A 241 -12.50 22.72 13.12
C LYS A 241 -13.53 22.78 11.99
N LYS A 242 -13.07 22.83 10.73
CA LYS A 242 -13.93 23.06 9.57
C LYS A 242 -14.62 21.81 9.07
N TYR A 243 -13.94 20.66 9.12
CA TYR A 243 -14.39 19.40 8.51
C TYR A 243 -14.51 18.27 9.51
N GLU A 244 -13.43 17.92 10.25
CA GLU A 244 -13.38 16.71 11.05
C GLU A 244 -14.44 16.68 12.16
N ARG A 245 -14.44 17.65 13.05
CA ARG A 245 -15.38 17.71 14.19
C ARG A 245 -16.84 17.73 13.76
N PRO A 246 -17.28 18.58 12.80
CA PRO A 246 -18.66 18.56 12.33
C PRO A 246 -19.07 17.23 11.67
N ILE A 247 -18.19 16.63 10.88
CA ILE A 247 -18.47 15.36 10.20
C ILE A 247 -18.57 14.21 11.22
N LEU A 248 -17.68 14.18 12.22
CA LEU A 248 -17.73 13.15 13.27
C LEU A 248 -18.97 13.32 14.15
N ALA A 249 -19.36 14.53 14.52
CA ALA A 249 -20.57 14.79 15.31
C ALA A 249 -21.82 14.24 14.60
N GLY A 250 -21.94 14.42 13.28
CA GLY A 250 -23.05 13.85 12.51
C GLY A 250 -23.00 12.32 12.31
N ARG A 251 -21.89 11.66 12.64
CA ARG A 251 -21.79 10.17 12.60
C ARG A 251 -22.15 9.50 13.92
N GLU A 252 -22.33 10.27 14.99
CA GLU A 252 -22.73 9.73 16.27
C GLU A 252 -24.14 9.14 16.20
N PRO A 253 -24.41 8.01 16.90
CA PRO A 253 -25.72 7.32 16.85
C PRO A 253 -26.93 8.18 17.28
N TYR A 254 -26.68 9.24 18.05
CA TYR A 254 -27.70 10.16 18.57
C TYR A 254 -27.55 11.58 18.05
N ALA A 255 -26.93 11.75 16.86
CA ALA A 255 -26.77 13.06 16.24
C ALA A 255 -28.14 13.71 15.95
N THR A 256 -28.23 15.00 16.21
CA THR A 256 -29.42 15.81 15.90
C THR A 256 -29.52 16.06 14.40
N ASP A 257 -30.73 16.39 13.91
CA ASP A 257 -30.94 16.74 12.49
C ASP A 257 -30.06 17.91 12.05
N ALA A 258 -29.81 18.87 12.94
CA ALA A 258 -28.92 19.99 12.67
C ALA A 258 -27.45 19.57 12.52
N GLU A 259 -26.98 18.62 13.33
CA GLU A 259 -25.64 18.06 13.23
C GLU A 259 -25.47 17.20 11.97
N LEU A 260 -26.49 16.41 11.61
CA LEU A 260 -26.53 15.65 10.38
C LEU A 260 -26.49 16.55 9.14
N ALA A 261 -27.30 17.61 9.11
CA ALA A 261 -27.31 18.58 8.01
C ALA A 261 -25.95 19.26 7.86
N LYS A 262 -25.34 19.71 8.98
CA LYS A 262 -24.03 20.32 8.98
C LYS A 262 -22.92 19.36 8.55
N ALA A 263 -22.98 18.09 8.97
CA ALA A 263 -22.02 17.07 8.56
C ALA A 263 -22.08 16.83 7.05
N ASN A 264 -23.28 16.74 6.49
CA ASN A 264 -23.49 16.56 5.05
C ASN A 264 -22.96 17.76 4.26
N GLU A 265 -23.27 18.99 4.68
CA GLU A 265 -22.73 20.22 4.07
C GLU A 265 -21.18 20.19 4.03
N ARG A 266 -20.55 19.83 5.16
CA ARG A 266 -19.08 19.79 5.25
C ARG A 266 -18.47 18.66 4.43
N ASN A 267 -19.13 17.51 4.34
CA ASN A 267 -18.73 16.43 3.45
C ASN A 267 -18.78 16.84 1.97
N GLU A 268 -19.85 17.51 1.55
CA GLU A 268 -19.96 18.02 0.18
C GLU A 268 -18.86 19.04 -0.14
N MET A 269 -18.64 20.02 0.74
CA MET A 269 -17.56 21.00 0.57
C MET A 269 -16.19 20.34 0.46
N LEU A 270 -15.90 19.33 1.28
CA LEU A 270 -14.65 18.59 1.24
C LEU A 270 -14.55 17.80 -0.07
N SER A 271 -15.62 17.14 -0.49
CA SER A 271 -15.67 16.34 -1.73
C SER A 271 -15.41 17.17 -2.97
N VAL A 272 -15.94 18.38 -3.06
CA VAL A 272 -15.69 19.31 -4.18
C VAL A 272 -14.19 19.64 -4.31
N ILE A 273 -13.49 19.80 -3.18
CA ILE A 273 -12.06 20.09 -3.19
C ILE A 273 -11.26 18.84 -3.62
N VAL A 274 -11.55 17.71 -2.99
CA VAL A 274 -10.70 16.50 -3.15
C VAL A 274 -10.93 15.76 -4.45
N ASN A 275 -12.14 15.83 -5.03
CA ASN A 275 -12.44 15.21 -6.33
C ASN A 275 -11.62 15.83 -7.49
N LYS A 276 -11.00 16.98 -7.28
CA LYS A 276 -10.10 17.57 -8.25
C LYS A 276 -8.80 16.76 -8.42
N PHE A 277 -8.32 16.10 -7.37
CA PHE A 277 -7.04 15.39 -7.34
C PHE A 277 -7.10 13.97 -6.75
N ILE A 278 -8.28 13.47 -6.38
CA ILE A 278 -8.49 12.09 -5.96
C ILE A 278 -9.42 11.38 -6.95
N LEU A 279 -8.94 10.29 -7.53
CA LEU A 279 -9.74 9.43 -8.39
C LEU A 279 -9.93 8.08 -7.70
N ARG A 280 -11.20 7.68 -7.54
CA ARG A 280 -11.57 6.41 -6.92
C ARG A 280 -12.59 5.68 -7.78
N ARG A 281 -12.27 4.44 -8.12
CA ARG A 281 -13.18 3.52 -8.82
C ARG A 281 -13.18 2.18 -8.10
N THR A 282 -14.34 1.54 -8.09
CA THR A 282 -14.54 0.23 -7.47
C THR A 282 -14.35 -0.88 -8.50
N ASN A 283 -14.06 -2.09 -8.03
CA ASN A 283 -13.88 -3.29 -8.86
C ASN A 283 -15.18 -3.72 -9.57
N THR A 284 -16.32 -3.11 -9.28
CA THR A 284 -17.58 -3.32 -10.00
C THR A 284 -17.46 -3.07 -11.51
N ILE A 285 -16.52 -2.22 -11.94
CA ILE A 285 -16.21 -2.01 -13.36
C ILE A 285 -15.75 -3.31 -14.04
N LEU A 286 -15.11 -4.21 -13.29
CA LEU A 286 -14.62 -5.49 -13.81
C LEU A 286 -15.67 -6.60 -13.74
N SER A 287 -16.84 -6.38 -13.15
CA SER A 287 -17.87 -7.40 -12.96
C SER A 287 -18.32 -8.09 -14.26
N LYS A 288 -18.28 -7.36 -15.38
CA LYS A 288 -18.58 -7.90 -16.71
C LYS A 288 -17.48 -8.80 -17.30
N HIS A 289 -16.27 -8.76 -16.75
CA HIS A 289 -15.08 -9.49 -17.24
C HIS A 289 -14.63 -10.60 -16.30
N LEU A 290 -15.12 -10.61 -15.07
CA LEU A 290 -14.78 -11.61 -14.08
C LEU A 290 -15.88 -12.68 -14.03
N PRO A 291 -15.50 -13.94 -13.82
CA PRO A 291 -16.48 -15.00 -13.59
C PRO A 291 -17.28 -14.71 -12.31
N PRO A 292 -18.50 -15.25 -12.19
CA PRO A 292 -19.30 -15.10 -10.99
C PRO A 292 -18.55 -15.67 -9.78
N LYS A 293 -18.56 -14.94 -8.67
CA LYS A 293 -17.88 -15.30 -7.44
C LYS A 293 -18.90 -15.84 -6.44
N VAL A 294 -18.71 -17.09 -6.00
CA VAL A 294 -19.43 -17.67 -4.87
C VAL A 294 -18.57 -17.52 -3.63
N ILE A 295 -19.13 -16.96 -2.56
CA ILE A 295 -18.47 -16.82 -1.27
C ILE A 295 -19.20 -17.72 -0.28
N GLU A 296 -18.48 -18.73 0.22
CA GLU A 296 -18.98 -19.63 1.24
C GLU A 296 -18.21 -19.47 2.54
N ILE A 297 -18.93 -19.43 3.66
CA ILE A 297 -18.35 -19.35 5.01
C ILE A 297 -18.53 -20.72 5.64
N VAL A 298 -17.42 -21.44 5.83
CA VAL A 298 -17.41 -22.76 6.44
C VAL A 298 -17.04 -22.65 7.91
N CYS A 299 -18.00 -22.95 8.80
CA CYS A 299 -17.78 -23.01 10.24
C CYS A 299 -17.13 -24.34 10.62
N CYS A 300 -15.87 -24.32 11.07
CA CYS A 300 -15.12 -25.51 11.46
C CYS A 300 -15.18 -25.72 12.97
N LYS A 301 -15.49 -26.94 13.42
CA LYS A 301 -15.40 -27.31 14.85
C LYS A 301 -13.93 -27.38 15.29
N THR A 302 -13.65 -26.95 16.50
CA THR A 302 -12.36 -27.15 17.14
C THR A 302 -12.14 -28.63 17.46
N THR A 303 -10.90 -29.10 17.34
CA THR A 303 -10.56 -30.46 17.75
C THR A 303 -10.58 -30.58 19.30
N PRO A 304 -10.63 -31.79 19.87
CA PRO A 304 -10.57 -31.98 21.31
C PRO A 304 -9.33 -31.31 21.93
N LEU A 305 -8.17 -31.43 21.28
CA LEU A 305 -6.94 -30.75 21.72
C LEU A 305 -7.07 -29.23 21.73
N GLN A 306 -7.60 -28.65 20.64
CA GLN A 306 -7.83 -27.21 20.57
C GLN A 306 -8.79 -26.75 21.66
N ARG A 307 -9.85 -27.51 21.93
CA ARG A 307 -10.83 -27.19 22.97
C ARG A 307 -10.20 -27.20 24.36
N SER A 308 -9.44 -28.23 24.70
CA SER A 308 -8.78 -28.33 25.99
C SER A 308 -7.81 -27.18 26.26
N ILE A 309 -7.00 -26.82 25.24
CA ILE A 309 -6.08 -25.67 25.35
C ILE A 309 -6.85 -24.34 25.42
N TYR A 310 -7.97 -24.21 24.69
CA TYR A 310 -8.82 -23.03 24.71
C TYR A 310 -9.42 -22.78 26.10
N GLU A 311 -10.01 -23.81 26.68
CA GLU A 311 -10.60 -23.77 28.02
C GLU A 311 -9.54 -23.47 29.11
N HIS A 312 -8.34 -24.07 28.98
CA HIS A 312 -7.23 -23.76 29.84
C HIS A 312 -6.82 -22.29 29.78
N LEU A 313 -6.61 -21.74 28.59
CA LEU A 313 -6.25 -20.33 28.41
C LEU A 313 -7.29 -19.37 28.98
N LEU A 314 -8.57 -19.68 28.88
CA LEU A 314 -9.64 -18.87 29.46
C LEU A 314 -9.68 -18.97 30.98
N SER A 315 -9.54 -20.17 31.56
CA SER A 315 -9.58 -20.39 33.00
C SER A 315 -8.37 -19.76 33.74
N GLU A 316 -7.18 -19.88 33.15
CA GLU A 316 -5.98 -19.22 33.69
C GLU A 316 -6.13 -17.70 33.67
N LYS A 317 -6.70 -17.15 32.61
CA LYS A 317 -6.97 -15.71 32.49
C LYS A 317 -7.91 -15.22 33.57
N ALA A 318 -9.00 -15.94 33.81
CA ALA A 318 -9.95 -15.61 34.88
C ALA A 318 -9.28 -15.66 36.26
N ARG A 319 -8.43 -16.66 36.49
CA ARG A 319 -7.68 -16.85 37.77
C ARG A 319 -6.67 -15.71 37.98
N ILE A 320 -5.94 -15.27 36.95
CA ILE A 320 -4.97 -14.18 37.06
C ILE A 320 -5.68 -12.85 37.34
N ALA A 321 -6.78 -12.56 36.61
CA ALA A 321 -7.57 -11.36 36.83
C ALA A 321 -8.12 -11.24 38.25
N GLN A 322 -8.57 -12.37 38.86
CA GLN A 322 -9.03 -12.42 40.25
C GLN A 322 -7.91 -12.22 41.27
N LYS A 323 -6.69 -12.77 41.02
CA LYS A 323 -5.58 -12.71 42.00
C LYS A 323 -4.82 -11.38 41.99
N THR A 324 -4.67 -10.75 40.81
CA THR A 324 -3.74 -9.59 40.67
C THR A 324 -4.45 -8.25 40.45
N GLY A 325 -5.76 -8.24 40.20
CA GLY A 325 -6.50 -7.02 39.84
C GLY A 325 -6.00 -6.33 38.57
N LYS A 326 -4.95 -6.87 37.93
CA LYS A 326 -4.41 -6.35 36.69
C LYS A 326 -5.17 -6.96 35.52
N GLN A 327 -5.75 -6.12 34.68
CA GLN A 327 -6.22 -6.54 33.37
C GLN A 327 -5.01 -7.05 32.57
N MET A 328 -4.94 -8.37 32.39
CA MET A 328 -3.99 -8.99 31.48
C MET A 328 -4.20 -8.43 30.08
N ASP A 329 -3.14 -8.30 29.30
CA ASP A 329 -3.22 -7.80 27.93
C ASP A 329 -4.24 -8.63 27.11
N VAL A 330 -5.44 -8.06 26.96
CA VAL A 330 -6.57 -8.67 26.24
C VAL A 330 -6.17 -8.99 24.80
N LEU A 331 -5.35 -8.14 24.21
CA LEU A 331 -4.90 -8.28 22.82
C LEU A 331 -3.97 -9.50 22.66
N ALA A 332 -3.06 -9.72 23.62
CA ALA A 332 -2.17 -10.88 23.61
C ALA A 332 -2.97 -12.19 23.75
N CYS A 333 -4.00 -12.22 24.61
CA CYS A 333 -4.88 -13.37 24.74
C CYS A 333 -5.68 -13.65 23.45
N ILE A 334 -6.29 -12.61 22.84
CA ILE A 334 -6.99 -12.75 21.57
C ILE A 334 -6.04 -13.29 20.48
N THR A 335 -4.79 -12.83 20.48
CA THR A 335 -3.78 -13.28 19.50
C THR A 335 -3.43 -14.76 19.73
N ALA A 336 -3.29 -15.20 20.99
CA ALA A 336 -3.04 -16.60 21.33
C ALA A 336 -4.23 -17.48 20.90
N LEU A 337 -5.46 -17.08 21.21
CA LEU A 337 -6.67 -17.81 20.83
C LEU A 337 -6.84 -17.88 19.30
N LYS A 338 -6.55 -16.81 18.56
CA LYS A 338 -6.55 -16.82 17.08
C LYS A 338 -5.52 -17.82 16.52
N LYS A 339 -4.29 -17.85 17.08
CA LYS A 339 -3.27 -18.84 16.70
C LYS A 339 -3.74 -20.27 16.97
N LEU A 340 -4.31 -20.52 18.16
CA LEU A 340 -4.85 -21.82 18.53
C LEU A 340 -5.97 -22.27 17.58
N CYS A 341 -6.93 -21.39 17.29
CA CYS A 341 -8.04 -21.70 16.38
C CYS A 341 -7.56 -21.98 14.95
N ASN A 342 -6.42 -21.45 14.54
CA ASN A 342 -5.84 -21.79 13.24
C ASN A 342 -5.17 -23.18 13.31
N HIS A 343 -4.19 -23.37 14.21
CA HIS A 343 -3.56 -24.66 14.43
C HIS A 343 -2.80 -24.67 15.78
N PRO A 344 -2.92 -25.76 16.61
CA PRO A 344 -2.24 -25.85 17.90
C PRO A 344 -0.72 -25.74 17.82
N LYS A 345 -0.11 -26.20 16.73
CA LYS A 345 1.33 -26.11 16.48
C LYS A 345 1.86 -24.67 16.58
N LEU A 346 1.07 -23.66 16.19
CA LEU A 346 1.49 -22.25 16.31
C LEU A 346 1.67 -21.80 17.76
N ILE A 347 0.98 -22.42 18.70
CA ILE A 347 1.19 -22.20 20.14
C ILE A 347 2.43 -22.95 20.62
N PHE A 348 2.59 -24.21 20.20
CA PHE A 348 3.76 -25.01 20.53
C PHE A 348 5.07 -24.34 20.07
N ASP A 349 5.13 -23.90 18.81
CA ASP A 349 6.30 -23.23 18.25
C ASP A 349 6.61 -21.93 19.02
N ALA A 350 5.60 -21.15 19.41
CA ALA A 350 5.78 -19.92 20.19
C ALA A 350 6.32 -20.19 21.61
N ILE A 351 5.90 -21.29 22.26
CA ILE A 351 6.46 -21.72 23.56
C ILE A 351 7.93 -22.14 23.40
N ARG A 352 8.21 -22.88 22.34
CA ARG A 352 9.56 -23.37 22.04
C ARG A 352 10.54 -22.23 21.75
N GLU A 353 10.15 -21.27 20.92
CA GLU A 353 10.96 -20.09 20.61
C GLU A 353 11.30 -19.27 21.85
N LYS A 354 10.37 -19.12 22.80
CA LYS A 354 10.63 -18.45 24.09
C LYS A 354 11.68 -19.17 24.92
N LYS A 355 11.61 -20.48 25.01
CA LYS A 355 12.59 -21.30 25.76
C LYS A 355 14.00 -21.14 25.21
N TYR A 356 14.15 -21.06 23.88
CA TYR A 356 15.47 -20.88 23.23
C TYR A 356 15.99 -19.44 23.30
N ALA A 357 15.12 -18.44 23.37
CA ALA A 357 15.53 -17.03 23.40
C ALA A 357 15.96 -16.53 24.79
N GLY A 358 15.80 -17.31 25.84
CA GLY A 358 16.18 -16.93 27.20
C GLY A 358 15.44 -15.70 27.77
N LYS A 359 14.35 -15.26 27.13
CA LYS A 359 13.60 -14.08 27.55
C LYS A 359 12.46 -14.47 28.47
N THR A 360 12.67 -14.25 29.77
CA THR A 360 11.65 -14.29 30.82
C THR A 360 10.92 -12.93 30.93
N ASP A 361 10.45 -12.35 29.85
CA ASP A 361 9.68 -11.09 29.94
C ASP A 361 8.22 -11.41 30.34
N GLY A 362 7.87 -10.94 31.53
CA GLY A 362 6.59 -11.14 32.20
C GLY A 362 5.43 -10.36 31.54
N GLY A 363 4.93 -10.80 30.43
CA GLY A 363 3.79 -10.10 29.82
C GLY A 363 3.03 -10.84 28.72
N ASN A 364 3.45 -12.02 28.29
CA ASN A 364 2.79 -12.71 27.20
C ASN A 364 1.86 -13.85 27.67
N ALA A 365 0.65 -13.87 27.13
CA ALA A 365 -0.47 -14.76 27.44
C ALA A 365 -0.24 -16.25 27.11
N ILE A 366 0.95 -16.65 26.70
CA ILE A 366 1.29 -18.04 26.38
C ILE A 366 2.13 -18.57 27.56
N ASP A 367 1.50 -19.41 28.39
CA ASP A 367 2.05 -19.94 29.60
C ASP A 367 2.83 -21.26 29.34
N ASP A 368 3.93 -21.49 30.06
CA ASP A 368 4.69 -22.74 30.04
C ASP A 368 3.86 -23.95 30.52
N ASN A 369 2.75 -23.69 31.22
CA ASN A 369 1.77 -24.69 31.66
C ASN A 369 1.06 -25.40 30.52
N LEU A 370 1.16 -24.91 29.26
CA LEU A 370 0.59 -25.58 28.08
C LEU A 370 1.48 -26.72 27.56
N THR A 371 2.73 -26.82 27.97
CA THR A 371 3.65 -27.87 27.50
C THR A 371 3.09 -29.30 27.64
N PRO A 372 2.37 -29.68 28.71
CA PRO A 372 1.82 -31.04 28.84
C PRO A 372 0.82 -31.42 27.73
N TYR A 373 0.09 -30.45 27.15
CA TYR A 373 -0.85 -30.71 26.07
C TYR A 373 -0.20 -31.12 24.75
N PHE A 374 1.12 -30.90 24.61
CA PHE A 374 1.87 -31.15 23.38
C PHE A 374 2.83 -32.35 23.51
N HIS A 375 2.87 -33.04 24.63
CA HIS A 375 3.72 -34.21 24.83
C HIS A 375 3.45 -35.29 23.76
N GLY A 376 4.50 -35.70 23.06
CA GLY A 376 4.44 -36.73 22.03
C GLY A 376 3.78 -36.33 20.68
N LEU A 377 3.30 -35.08 20.55
CA LEU A 377 2.60 -34.63 19.33
C LEU A 377 3.54 -34.01 18.30
N TYR A 378 4.58 -33.32 18.73
CA TYR A 378 5.47 -32.56 17.84
C TYR A 378 6.97 -32.82 18.11
N ASP A 379 7.31 -33.74 18.99
CA ASP A 379 8.71 -34.08 19.38
C ASP A 379 9.40 -35.07 18.43
N GLY A 380 8.81 -35.38 17.27
CA GLY A 380 9.37 -36.27 16.27
C GLY A 380 10.56 -35.68 15.51
N GLY A 381 11.74 -35.68 16.12
CA GLY A 381 12.98 -35.28 15.47
C GLY A 381 14.20 -35.68 16.28
N GLY A 382 14.62 -36.94 16.15
CA GLY A 382 15.84 -37.46 16.73
C GLY A 382 17.07 -36.63 16.39
N SER A 383 18.00 -36.57 17.32
CA SER A 383 19.33 -35.99 17.25
C SER A 383 20.10 -36.39 15.96
N GLY A 384 20.06 -35.52 14.99
CA GLY A 384 20.88 -35.60 13.76
C GLY A 384 21.50 -34.23 13.49
N ARG A 385 22.81 -34.12 13.63
CA ARG A 385 23.60 -32.93 13.30
C ARG A 385 23.38 -32.52 11.85
N GLY A 386 23.04 -31.24 11.63
CA GLY A 386 23.27 -30.53 10.38
C GLY A 386 22.20 -30.74 9.31
N GLY A 387 21.11 -29.95 9.29
CA GLY A 387 20.18 -29.87 8.17
C GLY A 387 19.26 -28.67 8.29
N ARG A 388 19.24 -27.86 7.27
CA ARG A 388 18.38 -26.69 7.07
C ARG A 388 16.93 -26.97 7.51
N ALA A 389 16.34 -26.09 8.29
CA ALA A 389 14.97 -26.14 8.78
C ALA A 389 13.94 -26.02 7.64
N GLY A 390 13.73 -27.13 6.94
CA GLY A 390 12.51 -27.40 6.17
C GLY A 390 11.64 -28.28 7.05
N GLY A 391 10.67 -27.69 7.75
CA GLY A 391 9.77 -28.44 8.63
C GLY A 391 8.90 -29.40 7.83
N GLN A 392 9.32 -30.67 7.79
CA GLN A 392 8.49 -31.76 7.33
C GLN A 392 7.33 -31.88 8.33
N MET A 393 6.11 -31.57 7.92
CA MET A 393 4.90 -31.90 8.68
C MET A 393 4.91 -33.41 8.90
N CYS A 394 4.88 -33.84 10.16
CA CYS A 394 4.67 -35.27 10.48
C CYS A 394 3.35 -35.73 9.84
N GLU A 395 3.35 -36.86 9.13
CA GLU A 395 2.13 -37.51 8.65
C GLU A 395 1.14 -37.64 9.82
N GLY A 396 -0.01 -36.98 9.71
CA GLY A 396 -1.02 -36.93 10.77
C GLY A 396 -1.19 -35.59 11.51
N GLY A 397 -0.26 -34.60 11.39
CA GLY A 397 -0.36 -33.30 12.06
C GLY A 397 -1.54 -32.44 11.59
N GLU A 398 -2.09 -32.72 10.42
CA GLU A 398 -3.24 -32.04 9.84
C GLU A 398 -4.51 -32.15 10.69
N TRP A 399 -4.67 -33.24 11.42
CA TRP A 399 -5.85 -33.55 12.21
C TRP A 399 -5.93 -32.81 13.55
N HIS A 400 -4.85 -32.16 13.98
CA HIS A 400 -4.86 -31.40 15.23
C HIS A 400 -5.54 -30.02 15.10
N GLY A 401 -5.81 -29.53 13.90
CA GLY A 401 -6.50 -28.29 13.61
C GLY A 401 -7.77 -28.47 12.80
N GLY A 402 -8.95 -28.13 13.35
CA GLY A 402 -10.22 -28.34 12.69
C GLY A 402 -10.31 -27.61 11.33
N LYS A 403 -9.82 -26.37 11.25
CA LYS A 403 -9.77 -25.61 9.98
C LYS A 403 -8.84 -26.28 8.96
N PHE A 404 -7.69 -26.77 9.41
CA PHE A 404 -6.70 -27.38 8.54
C PHE A 404 -7.19 -28.72 7.98
N ALA A 405 -7.89 -29.51 8.81
CA ALA A 405 -8.50 -30.77 8.37
C ALA A 405 -9.57 -30.56 7.28
N VAL A 406 -10.37 -29.49 7.40
CA VAL A 406 -11.36 -29.13 6.36
C VAL A 406 -10.67 -28.66 5.09
N LEU A 407 -9.65 -27.78 5.22
CA LEU A 407 -8.89 -27.28 4.08
C LEU A 407 -8.18 -28.40 3.31
N ALA A 408 -7.52 -29.32 4.01
CA ALA A 408 -6.83 -30.46 3.40
C ALA A 408 -7.79 -31.33 2.58
N ARG A 409 -8.99 -31.58 3.13
CA ARG A 409 -10.03 -32.33 2.39
C ARG A 409 -10.53 -31.61 1.16
N LEU A 410 -10.77 -30.28 1.26
CA LEU A 410 -11.18 -29.48 0.10
C LEU A 410 -10.13 -29.48 -1.00
N LEU A 411 -8.84 -29.29 -0.64
CA LEU A 411 -7.75 -29.31 -1.62
C LEU A 411 -7.51 -30.68 -2.24
N HIS A 412 -7.87 -31.76 -1.55
CA HIS A 412 -7.78 -33.11 -2.09
C HIS A 412 -8.91 -33.43 -3.10
N GLN A 413 -10.04 -32.73 -3.00
CA GLN A 413 -11.20 -32.90 -3.89
C GLN A 413 -11.15 -31.98 -5.12
N LEU A 414 -10.33 -30.93 -5.11
CA LEU A 414 -10.07 -30.03 -6.24
C LEU A 414 -8.95 -30.57 -7.15
#